data_30c5ad1cb436e3a6592037a87d846773
#
_entry.id   30c5ad1cb436e3a6592037a87d846773
#
_cell.length_a   1.000
_cell.length_b   1.000
_cell.length_c   1.000
_cell.angle_alpha   90.00
_cell.angle_beta   90.00
_cell.angle_gamma   90.00
#
_symmetry.space_group_name_H-M   'P 1'
#
loop_
_entity.id
_entity.type
_entity.pdbx_description
1 polymer ?
#
loop_
_entity_poly.entity_id
_entity_poly.type
_entity_poly.pdbx_seq_one_letter_code
_entity_poly.pdbx_strand_id
1 'polypeptide(L)'
;MSESTAAPTSTSTTNGTSSLADPAARRALMDTVEPTPGSPKPDSILVVDNIVRHFGGMTAVDVNHLEVQRGIITALIGPNGAGKTTFFNLITGFDKPTSAKTGAHWSFDGAKLDKTSASSVAKAGMVRTFQLTKALSRMTVIDNMMLGAQNQSGENLFKSMFKPTWSRQEKDIELKADELLDRFKLLEKKNDYAGSLSGGQRKLLEMARALMSDPKMIMLDEPMAGVNPALTQSLLGHIQSLRDEGMTVLFVEHDMHVVRHISDWVAVMAEGRLVAEGTADSVMADTAVIDAYLGAHHDTDLGDDALLSDESLEQMADEVAAEEAKREEEA
;
A
#
# COMPACT_ATOMS: atom_id res chain seq x y z
N MET A 1 19.41 -5.12 -67.34
CA MET A 1 18.16 -5.19 -66.57
C MET A 1 18.49 -5.95 -65.28
N SER A 2 18.78 -5.24 -64.22
CA SER A 2 19.07 -5.82 -62.90
C SER A 2 18.32 -4.94 -61.88
N GLU A 3 17.25 -5.51 -61.36
CA GLU A 3 16.46 -4.90 -60.28
C GLU A 3 17.19 -5.04 -58.94
N SER A 4 17.40 -3.91 -58.32
CA SER A 4 17.93 -3.79 -56.95
C SER A 4 16.77 -3.86 -55.98
N THR A 5 16.70 -4.94 -55.19
CA THR A 5 15.73 -5.11 -54.12
C THR A 5 16.27 -4.43 -52.87
N ALA A 6 15.66 -3.32 -52.46
CA ALA A 6 15.94 -2.66 -51.19
C ALA A 6 15.29 -3.41 -50.06
N ALA A 7 16.07 -3.73 -49.01
CA ALA A 7 15.60 -4.30 -47.75
C ALA A 7 14.90 -3.23 -46.88
N PRO A 8 13.86 -3.60 -46.10
CA PRO A 8 13.21 -2.66 -45.22
C PRO A 8 14.06 -2.40 -43.94
N THR A 9 14.24 -1.13 -43.68
CA THR A 9 14.88 -0.58 -42.47
C THR A 9 14.07 -0.96 -41.24
N SER A 10 14.68 -1.70 -40.34
CA SER A 10 14.12 -1.97 -39.02
C SER A 10 14.16 -0.70 -38.15
N THR A 11 13.02 -0.10 -37.93
CA THR A 11 12.84 0.93 -36.90
C THR A 11 12.95 0.29 -35.54
N SER A 12 14.03 0.60 -34.82
CA SER A 12 14.28 0.16 -33.43
C SER A 12 13.30 0.88 -32.48
N THR A 13 12.40 0.11 -31.91
CA THR A 13 11.51 0.52 -30.82
C THR A 13 12.30 0.50 -29.49
N THR A 14 13.01 1.60 -29.17
CA THR A 14 13.75 1.76 -27.90
C THR A 14 13.34 3.03 -27.14
N ASN A 15 12.06 3.39 -27.13
CA ASN A 15 11.60 4.58 -26.40
C ASN A 15 10.59 4.28 -25.26
N GLY A 16 10.31 3.01 -24.93
CA GLY A 16 9.28 2.67 -23.93
C GLY A 16 9.75 2.64 -22.46
N THR A 17 11.02 2.37 -22.20
CA THR A 17 11.50 2.14 -20.81
C THR A 17 11.95 3.39 -20.06
N SER A 18 12.25 4.49 -20.75
CA SER A 18 12.68 5.75 -20.11
C SER A 18 11.51 6.57 -19.53
N SER A 19 10.31 6.46 -20.10
CA SER A 19 9.15 7.24 -19.64
C SER A 19 8.52 6.69 -18.35
N LEU A 20 8.70 5.40 -18.04
CA LEU A 20 8.17 4.77 -16.83
C LEU A 20 9.01 5.06 -15.57
N ALA A 21 10.18 5.65 -15.71
CA ALA A 21 11.02 6.09 -14.57
C ALA A 21 10.48 7.38 -13.92
N ASP A 22 9.78 8.22 -14.66
CA ASP A 22 9.20 9.47 -14.16
C ASP A 22 7.85 9.23 -13.45
N PRO A 23 7.69 9.65 -12.18
CA PRO A 23 6.43 9.54 -11.44
C PRO A 23 5.26 10.26 -12.13
N ALA A 24 5.50 11.42 -12.72
CA ALA A 24 4.46 12.17 -13.44
C ALA A 24 4.00 11.42 -14.70
N ALA A 25 4.94 10.82 -15.45
CA ALA A 25 4.60 10.03 -16.62
C ALA A 25 3.81 8.76 -16.27
N ARG A 26 4.14 8.10 -15.14
CA ARG A 26 3.37 6.95 -14.66
C ARG A 26 1.93 7.32 -14.30
N ARG A 27 1.71 8.47 -13.66
CA ARG A 27 0.36 8.97 -13.36
C ARG A 27 -0.41 9.31 -14.64
N ALA A 28 0.21 10.00 -15.57
CA ALA A 28 -0.41 10.34 -16.87
C ALA A 28 -0.83 9.11 -17.69
N LEU A 29 -0.16 7.97 -17.51
CA LEU A 29 -0.61 6.71 -18.12
C LEU A 29 -1.98 6.27 -17.60
N MET A 30 -2.31 6.56 -16.34
CA MET A 30 -3.60 6.18 -15.77
C MET A 30 -4.76 6.96 -16.38
N ASP A 31 -4.53 8.15 -16.92
CA ASP A 31 -5.54 8.93 -17.66
C ASP A 31 -5.98 8.22 -18.97
N THR A 32 -5.16 7.28 -19.47
CA THR A 32 -5.48 6.47 -20.67
C THR A 32 -6.19 5.16 -20.34
N VAL A 33 -6.27 4.80 -19.05
CA VAL A 33 -6.94 3.56 -18.60
C VAL A 33 -8.43 3.80 -18.49
N GLU A 34 -9.22 2.91 -19.07
CA GLU A 34 -10.67 2.99 -19.01
C GLU A 34 -11.14 2.79 -17.54
N PRO A 35 -11.98 3.69 -16.97
CA PRO A 35 -12.41 3.60 -15.57
C PRO A 35 -13.53 2.56 -15.40
N THR A 36 -13.22 1.29 -15.68
CA THR A 36 -14.15 0.18 -15.53
C THR A 36 -13.52 -0.93 -14.68
N PRO A 37 -14.33 -1.66 -13.88
CA PRO A 37 -13.82 -2.72 -13.01
C PRO A 37 -13.02 -3.77 -13.77
N GLY A 38 -11.79 -4.02 -13.34
CA GLY A 38 -10.90 -4.99 -13.96
C GLY A 38 -10.23 -4.51 -15.24
N SER A 39 -10.18 -3.21 -15.52
CA SER A 39 -9.43 -2.68 -16.68
C SER A 39 -7.96 -3.03 -16.61
N PRO A 40 -7.36 -3.50 -17.72
CA PRO A 40 -5.93 -3.82 -17.77
C PRO A 40 -5.07 -2.56 -17.59
N LYS A 41 -3.96 -2.71 -16.86
CA LYS A 41 -3.01 -1.63 -16.61
C LYS A 41 -1.78 -1.78 -17.51
N PRO A 42 -1.18 -0.67 -17.96
CA PRO A 42 -0.03 -0.68 -18.88
C PRO A 42 1.20 -1.45 -18.35
N ASP A 43 1.45 -1.43 -17.03
CA ASP A 43 2.54 -2.15 -16.36
C ASP A 43 2.06 -2.68 -15.01
N SER A 44 1.34 -3.80 -15.03
CA SER A 44 0.76 -4.41 -13.84
C SER A 44 1.83 -5.09 -12.99
N ILE A 45 2.01 -4.66 -11.75
CA ILE A 45 2.86 -5.37 -10.77
C ILE A 45 2.12 -6.51 -10.08
N LEU A 46 0.83 -6.36 -9.85
CA LEU A 46 -0.06 -7.39 -9.28
C LEU A 46 -1.21 -7.63 -10.24
N VAL A 47 -1.46 -8.88 -10.56
CA VAL A 47 -2.61 -9.35 -11.33
C VAL A 47 -3.33 -10.40 -10.53
N VAL A 48 -4.63 -10.26 -10.38
CA VAL A 48 -5.49 -11.15 -9.59
C VAL A 48 -6.67 -11.60 -10.45
N ASP A 49 -6.83 -12.91 -10.63
CA ASP A 49 -7.89 -13.51 -11.43
C ASP A 49 -8.73 -14.49 -10.61
N ASN A 50 -10.05 -14.38 -10.71
CA ASN A 50 -11.05 -15.34 -10.21
C ASN A 50 -10.84 -15.74 -8.74
N ILE A 51 -10.48 -14.80 -7.87
CA ILE A 51 -10.32 -15.05 -6.44
C ILE A 51 -11.70 -15.06 -5.78
N VAL A 52 -12.05 -16.21 -5.18
CA VAL A 52 -13.31 -16.40 -4.45
C VAL A 52 -13.02 -16.92 -3.04
N ARG A 53 -13.69 -16.34 -2.04
CA ARG A 53 -13.65 -16.79 -0.65
C ARG A 53 -15.05 -16.85 -0.05
N HIS A 54 -15.39 -18.04 0.43
CA HIS A 54 -16.62 -18.27 1.20
C HIS A 54 -16.28 -18.57 2.68
N PHE A 55 -17.10 -18.04 3.57
CA PHE A 55 -17.13 -18.42 4.98
C PHE A 55 -18.52 -18.99 5.27
N GLY A 56 -18.61 -20.29 5.46
CA GLY A 56 -19.92 -20.97 5.54
C GLY A 56 -20.74 -20.73 4.27
N GLY A 57 -21.94 -20.17 4.41
CA GLY A 57 -22.83 -19.84 3.28
C GLY A 57 -22.62 -18.45 2.67
N MET A 58 -21.75 -17.62 3.26
CA MET A 58 -21.55 -16.24 2.83
C MET A 58 -20.32 -16.13 1.90
N THR A 59 -20.48 -15.41 0.79
CA THR A 59 -19.37 -15.05 -0.10
C THR A 59 -18.76 -13.74 0.39
N ALA A 60 -17.53 -13.82 0.92
CA ALA A 60 -16.81 -12.66 1.42
C ALA A 60 -15.96 -11.97 0.34
N VAL A 61 -15.50 -12.71 -0.68
CA VAL A 61 -14.75 -12.18 -1.83
C VAL A 61 -15.14 -12.96 -3.07
N ASP A 62 -15.43 -12.26 -4.16
CA ASP A 62 -15.71 -12.80 -5.49
C ASP A 62 -15.16 -11.80 -6.54
N VAL A 63 -13.85 -11.69 -6.65
CA VAL A 63 -13.17 -10.78 -7.56
C VAL A 63 -12.77 -11.52 -8.82
N ASN A 64 -13.35 -11.14 -9.96
CA ASN A 64 -13.09 -11.75 -11.25
C ASN A 64 -11.72 -11.36 -11.80
N HIS A 65 -11.40 -10.05 -11.77
CA HIS A 65 -10.13 -9.51 -12.25
C HIS A 65 -9.79 -8.20 -11.54
N LEU A 66 -8.53 -8.03 -11.15
CA LEU A 66 -7.98 -6.78 -10.63
C LEU A 66 -6.51 -6.70 -10.99
N GLU A 67 -6.09 -5.56 -11.52
CA GLU A 67 -4.69 -5.24 -11.74
C GLU A 67 -4.25 -4.00 -10.94
N VAL A 68 -3.05 -4.05 -10.39
CA VAL A 68 -2.41 -2.90 -9.73
C VAL A 68 -1.25 -2.42 -10.58
N GLN A 69 -1.30 -1.17 -11.01
CA GLN A 69 -0.25 -0.51 -11.79
C GLN A 69 1.01 -0.32 -10.95
N ARG A 70 2.18 -0.55 -11.53
CA ARG A 70 3.47 -0.34 -10.88
C ARG A 70 3.76 1.14 -10.66
N GLY A 71 4.33 1.46 -9.48
CA GLY A 71 4.89 2.76 -9.15
C GLY A 71 3.86 3.88 -8.98
N ILE A 72 2.61 3.54 -8.66
CA ILE A 72 1.56 4.48 -8.29
C ILE A 72 0.95 4.11 -6.94
N ILE A 73 0.12 5.01 -6.42
CA ILE A 73 -0.71 4.77 -5.24
C ILE A 73 -2.10 4.33 -5.69
N THR A 74 -2.48 3.08 -5.37
CA THR A 74 -3.84 2.56 -5.58
C THR A 74 -4.55 2.45 -4.24
N ALA A 75 -5.75 3.05 -4.13
CA ALA A 75 -6.64 2.86 -3.00
C ALA A 75 -7.62 1.72 -3.26
N LEU A 76 -7.85 0.86 -2.27
CA LEU A 76 -8.93 -0.10 -2.24
C LEU A 76 -9.96 0.36 -1.20
N ILE A 77 -11.10 0.85 -1.65
CA ILE A 77 -12.15 1.41 -0.81
C ILE A 77 -13.42 0.57 -0.85
N GLY A 78 -14.38 0.91 -0.01
CA GLY A 78 -15.69 0.28 0.04
C GLY A 78 -16.26 0.25 1.47
N PRO A 79 -17.55 -0.01 1.64
CA PRO A 79 -18.19 -0.06 2.95
C PRO A 79 -17.61 -1.15 3.86
N ASN A 80 -17.97 -1.09 5.14
CA ASN A 80 -17.62 -2.13 6.10
C ASN A 80 -18.26 -3.46 5.67
N GLY A 81 -17.48 -4.55 5.76
CA GLY A 81 -17.94 -5.85 5.28
C GLY A 81 -17.81 -6.09 3.77
N ALA A 82 -17.35 -5.11 2.97
CA ALA A 82 -17.15 -5.25 1.53
C ALA A 82 -16.13 -6.32 1.09
N GLY A 83 -15.37 -6.89 2.04
CA GLY A 83 -14.39 -7.95 1.74
C GLY A 83 -12.94 -7.47 1.59
N LYS A 84 -12.62 -6.18 1.77
CA LYS A 84 -11.29 -5.58 1.57
C LYS A 84 -10.18 -6.30 2.35
N THR A 85 -10.34 -6.44 3.66
CA THR A 85 -9.35 -7.13 4.51
C THR A 85 -9.22 -8.61 4.16
N THR A 86 -10.33 -9.26 3.80
CA THR A 86 -10.32 -10.65 3.32
C THR A 86 -9.55 -10.75 2.00
N PHE A 87 -9.78 -9.84 1.06
CA PHE A 87 -9.05 -9.78 -0.20
C PHE A 87 -7.53 -9.58 0.05
N PHE A 88 -7.16 -8.65 0.94
CA PHE A 88 -5.76 -8.47 1.34
C PHE A 88 -5.15 -9.75 1.93
N ASN A 89 -5.89 -10.47 2.77
CA ASN A 89 -5.44 -11.75 3.35
C ASN A 89 -5.19 -12.82 2.28
N LEU A 90 -6.04 -12.88 1.25
CA LEU A 90 -5.91 -13.83 0.16
C LEU A 90 -4.65 -13.58 -0.67
N ILE A 91 -4.47 -12.35 -1.17
CA ILE A 91 -3.34 -12.02 -2.05
C ILE A 91 -1.99 -12.05 -1.33
N THR A 92 -1.98 -11.83 -0.02
CA THR A 92 -0.77 -11.89 0.81
C THR A 92 -0.49 -13.28 1.40
N GLY A 93 -1.33 -14.28 1.12
CA GLY A 93 -1.12 -15.67 1.54
C GLY A 93 -1.41 -15.95 3.02
N PHE A 94 -2.09 -15.03 3.73
CA PHE A 94 -2.59 -15.25 5.11
C PHE A 94 -3.87 -16.07 5.14
N ASP A 95 -4.65 -16.04 4.06
CA ASP A 95 -5.81 -16.89 3.85
C ASP A 95 -5.75 -17.53 2.46
N LYS A 96 -6.60 -18.51 2.19
CA LYS A 96 -6.62 -19.24 0.92
C LYS A 96 -7.97 -19.09 0.24
N PRO A 97 -8.01 -18.92 -1.09
CA PRO A 97 -9.26 -18.93 -1.82
C PRO A 97 -10.00 -20.28 -1.64
N THR A 98 -11.32 -20.22 -1.71
CA THR A 98 -12.14 -21.42 -1.69
C THR A 98 -12.06 -22.09 -3.05
N SER A 99 -11.54 -23.32 -3.14
CA SER A 99 -11.15 -24.01 -4.38
C SER A 99 -12.30 -24.45 -5.29
N ALA A 100 -13.54 -24.14 -5.00
CA ALA A 100 -14.70 -24.74 -5.62
C ALA A 100 -15.01 -24.29 -7.06
N LYS A 101 -14.43 -23.20 -7.53
CA LYS A 101 -14.73 -22.70 -8.88
C LYS A 101 -13.51 -22.14 -9.57
N THR A 102 -12.75 -22.84 -10.32
CA THR A 102 -12.07 -22.16 -11.40
C THR A 102 -10.73 -21.49 -11.15
N GLY A 103 -9.73 -22.20 -10.72
CA GLY A 103 -8.40 -21.68 -10.99
C GLY A 103 -8.15 -20.25 -10.51
N ALA A 104 -8.45 -19.97 -9.23
CA ALA A 104 -7.99 -18.73 -8.62
C ALA A 104 -6.50 -18.58 -8.90
N HIS A 105 -6.13 -17.44 -9.45
CA HIS A 105 -4.78 -17.20 -9.90
C HIS A 105 -4.38 -15.75 -9.54
N TRP A 106 -3.20 -15.58 -8.99
CA TRP A 106 -2.60 -14.25 -8.89
C TRP A 106 -1.10 -14.31 -9.10
N SER A 107 -0.58 -13.26 -9.64
CA SER A 107 0.85 -13.09 -9.89
C SER A 107 1.32 -11.73 -9.41
N PHE A 108 2.55 -11.69 -8.92
CA PHE A 108 3.22 -10.48 -8.49
C PHE A 108 4.57 -10.37 -9.17
N ASP A 109 4.82 -9.25 -9.86
CA ASP A 109 6.03 -8.98 -10.64
C ASP A 109 6.38 -10.16 -11.59
N GLY A 110 5.36 -10.70 -12.26
CA GLY A 110 5.45 -11.84 -13.17
C GLY A 110 5.57 -13.22 -12.50
N ALA A 111 5.76 -13.30 -11.19
CA ALA A 111 5.84 -14.56 -10.45
C ALA A 111 4.46 -15.00 -9.96
N LYS A 112 4.11 -16.27 -10.19
CA LYS A 112 2.85 -16.87 -9.70
C LYS A 112 2.89 -17.08 -8.19
N LEU A 113 1.83 -16.66 -7.50
CA LEU A 113 1.72 -16.74 -6.04
C LEU A 113 0.58 -17.64 -5.53
N ASP A 114 -0.15 -18.33 -6.38
CA ASP A 114 -1.40 -19.05 -6.10
C ASP A 114 -1.34 -20.04 -4.93
N LYS A 115 -0.16 -20.54 -4.57
CA LYS A 115 0.04 -21.53 -3.52
C LYS A 115 1.15 -21.14 -2.55
N THR A 116 1.55 -19.88 -2.54
CA THR A 116 2.66 -19.41 -1.72
C THR A 116 2.21 -19.08 -0.30
N SER A 117 3.15 -19.18 0.63
CA SER A 117 2.93 -18.71 2.01
C SER A 117 3.15 -17.19 2.11
N ALA A 118 2.61 -16.56 3.15
CA ALA A 118 2.82 -15.13 3.41
C ALA A 118 4.32 -14.76 3.47
N SER A 119 5.16 -15.64 4.03
CA SER A 119 6.62 -15.43 4.02
C SER A 119 7.21 -15.43 2.61
N SER A 120 6.71 -16.27 1.70
CA SER A 120 7.17 -16.31 0.30
C SER A 120 6.70 -15.08 -0.47
N VAL A 121 5.48 -14.61 -0.21
CA VAL A 121 4.93 -13.37 -0.78
C VAL A 121 5.78 -12.17 -0.35
N ALA A 122 6.11 -12.06 0.95
CA ALA A 122 6.98 -11.01 1.46
C ALA A 122 8.39 -11.06 0.83
N LYS A 123 8.96 -12.27 0.67
CA LYS A 123 10.26 -12.45 -0.02
C LYS A 123 10.22 -12.11 -1.50
N ALA A 124 9.08 -12.20 -2.15
CA ALA A 124 8.91 -11.74 -3.54
C ALA A 124 8.88 -10.19 -3.65
N GLY A 125 8.75 -9.49 -2.51
CA GLY A 125 8.77 -8.03 -2.44
C GLY A 125 7.39 -7.38 -2.27
N MET A 126 6.34 -8.15 -1.95
CA MET A 126 5.03 -7.62 -1.58
C MET A 126 4.87 -7.70 -0.06
N VAL A 127 4.96 -6.56 0.62
CA VAL A 127 4.97 -6.47 2.09
C VAL A 127 3.73 -5.75 2.59
N ARG A 128 3.05 -6.35 3.57
CA ARG A 128 1.90 -5.75 4.25
C ARG A 128 2.26 -5.29 5.65
N THR A 129 1.84 -4.08 6.00
CA THR A 129 1.84 -3.63 7.41
C THR A 129 0.63 -4.21 8.13
N PHE A 130 0.79 -4.52 9.42
CA PHE A 130 -0.29 -5.08 10.24
C PHE A 130 -0.76 -4.09 11.28
N GLN A 131 -2.06 -4.09 11.57
CA GLN A 131 -2.66 -3.29 12.64
C GLN A 131 -2.16 -3.65 14.05
N LEU A 132 -1.51 -4.81 14.26
CA LEU A 132 -1.17 -5.34 15.58
C LEU A 132 0.33 -5.24 15.89
N THR A 133 0.78 -4.08 16.37
CA THR A 133 2.14 -3.85 16.88
C THR A 133 2.37 -4.29 18.32
N LYS A 134 1.37 -4.80 19.02
CA LYS A 134 1.46 -5.14 20.46
C LYS A 134 2.59 -6.12 20.79
N ALA A 135 2.92 -7.04 19.90
CA ALA A 135 3.99 -8.02 20.12
C ALA A 135 5.39 -7.40 20.20
N LEU A 136 5.61 -6.26 19.57
CA LEU A 136 6.92 -5.61 19.45
C LEU A 136 7.11 -4.45 20.43
N SER A 137 6.12 -4.15 21.27
CA SER A 137 6.15 -3.03 22.21
C SER A 137 7.24 -3.15 23.29
N ARG A 138 7.71 -4.38 23.55
CA ARG A 138 8.77 -4.68 24.53
C ARG A 138 10.18 -4.69 23.95
N MET A 139 10.32 -4.43 22.64
CA MET A 139 11.59 -4.29 21.95
C MET A 139 11.90 -2.82 21.76
N THR A 140 13.18 -2.48 21.62
CA THR A 140 13.59 -1.13 21.24
C THR A 140 13.17 -0.81 19.81
N VAL A 141 13.18 0.47 19.46
CA VAL A 141 12.89 0.92 18.10
C VAL A 141 13.87 0.30 17.11
N ILE A 142 15.18 0.29 17.41
CA ILE A 142 16.18 -0.32 16.53
C ILE A 142 16.00 -1.84 16.40
N ASP A 143 15.67 -2.56 17.49
CA ASP A 143 15.43 -4.00 17.42
C ASP A 143 14.22 -4.31 16.52
N ASN A 144 13.17 -3.47 16.58
CA ASN A 144 12.02 -3.57 15.68
C ASN A 144 12.43 -3.41 14.21
N MET A 145 13.33 -2.47 13.92
CA MET A 145 13.84 -2.25 12.56
C MET A 145 14.65 -3.45 12.09
N MET A 146 15.57 -3.95 12.92
CA MET A 146 16.43 -5.09 12.60
C MET A 146 15.63 -6.35 12.24
N LEU A 147 14.47 -6.58 12.87
CA LEU A 147 13.57 -7.69 12.52
C LEU A 147 12.94 -7.55 11.13
N GLY A 148 12.86 -6.35 10.56
CA GLY A 148 12.32 -6.13 9.21
C GLY A 148 13.27 -6.54 8.09
N ALA A 149 14.57 -6.69 8.38
CA ALA A 149 15.56 -7.05 7.37
C ALA A 149 15.41 -8.52 6.94
N GLN A 150 15.50 -8.76 5.63
CA GLN A 150 15.45 -10.10 5.04
C GLN A 150 16.84 -10.72 4.88
N ASN A 151 16.88 -12.05 4.71
CA ASN A 151 18.08 -12.81 4.39
C ASN A 151 19.24 -12.64 5.41
N GLN A 152 18.92 -12.51 6.69
CA GLN A 152 19.93 -12.39 7.74
C GLN A 152 20.74 -13.69 7.84
N SER A 153 22.05 -13.60 7.65
CA SER A 153 22.95 -14.77 7.70
C SER A 153 22.94 -15.47 9.06
N GLY A 154 22.60 -14.73 10.13
CA GLY A 154 22.44 -15.26 11.50
C GLY A 154 21.26 -16.21 11.69
N GLU A 155 20.27 -16.21 10.80
CA GLU A 155 19.13 -17.17 10.83
C GLU A 155 19.57 -18.61 10.50
N ASN A 156 20.72 -18.78 9.86
CA ASN A 156 21.25 -20.10 9.54
C ASN A 156 22.14 -20.62 10.68
N LEU A 157 21.72 -21.71 11.33
CA LEU A 157 22.39 -22.29 12.50
C LEU A 157 23.91 -22.51 12.30
N PHE A 158 24.33 -22.92 11.09
CA PHE A 158 25.75 -23.12 10.78
C PHE A 158 26.51 -21.81 10.61
N LYS A 159 25.90 -20.79 10.01
CA LYS A 159 26.53 -19.48 9.81
C LYS A 159 26.56 -18.65 11.10
N SER A 160 25.58 -18.84 12.00
CA SER A 160 25.53 -18.14 13.30
C SER A 160 26.70 -18.49 14.22
N MET A 161 27.31 -19.69 14.04
CA MET A 161 28.49 -20.10 14.83
C MET A 161 29.77 -19.32 14.47
N PHE A 162 29.82 -18.65 13.30
CA PHE A 162 30.99 -17.91 12.84
C PHE A 162 30.73 -16.40 12.85
N LYS A 163 31.05 -15.71 13.94
CA LYS A 163 30.84 -14.27 14.16
C LYS A 163 31.25 -13.36 12.98
N PRO A 164 32.38 -13.58 12.28
CA PRO A 164 32.78 -12.71 11.15
C PRO A 164 31.83 -12.76 9.95
N THR A 165 31.02 -13.80 9.79
CA THR A 165 30.17 -14.00 8.60
C THR A 165 28.90 -13.15 8.64
N TRP A 166 28.41 -12.77 9.81
CA TRP A 166 27.20 -11.99 9.99
C TRP A 166 27.41 -10.58 10.56
N SER A 167 28.55 -10.33 11.24
CA SER A 167 28.83 -9.03 11.89
C SER A 167 28.91 -7.86 10.90
N ARG A 168 29.37 -8.08 9.66
CA ARG A 168 29.38 -7.04 8.62
C ARG A 168 27.95 -6.74 8.14
N GLN A 169 27.20 -7.79 7.87
CA GLN A 169 25.81 -7.66 7.42
C GLN A 169 24.94 -6.97 8.49
N GLU A 170 25.17 -7.27 9.77
CA GLU A 170 24.44 -6.64 10.87
C GLU A 170 24.70 -5.13 10.91
N LYS A 171 25.94 -4.68 10.68
CA LYS A 171 26.25 -3.25 10.56
C LYS A 171 25.58 -2.58 9.36
N ASP A 172 25.56 -3.26 8.21
CA ASP A 172 24.91 -2.73 7.01
C ASP A 172 23.37 -2.60 7.24
N ILE A 173 22.77 -3.57 7.94
CA ILE A 173 21.35 -3.55 8.32
C ILE A 173 21.10 -2.43 9.34
N GLU A 174 21.99 -2.23 10.32
CA GLU A 174 21.87 -1.14 11.30
C GLU A 174 21.97 0.23 10.65
N LEU A 175 22.91 0.43 9.72
CA LEU A 175 23.01 1.68 8.97
C LEU A 175 21.73 1.98 8.18
N LYS A 176 21.17 0.98 7.49
CA LYS A 176 19.90 1.13 6.79
C LYS A 176 18.76 1.45 7.75
N ALA A 177 18.75 0.83 8.93
CA ALA A 177 17.75 1.12 9.95
C ALA A 177 17.86 2.56 10.44
N ASP A 178 19.07 3.07 10.66
CA ASP A 178 19.32 4.44 11.07
C ASP A 178 18.86 5.45 10.00
N GLU A 179 19.17 5.20 8.71
CA GLU A 179 18.70 6.02 7.59
C GLU A 179 17.17 6.08 7.52
N LEU A 180 16.49 4.93 7.66
CA LEU A 180 15.04 4.89 7.68
C LEU A 180 14.44 5.56 8.92
N LEU A 181 15.05 5.36 10.10
CA LEU A 181 14.61 6.04 11.33
C LEU A 181 14.75 7.55 11.24
N ASP A 182 15.83 8.05 10.62
CA ASP A 182 16.02 9.48 10.36
C ASP A 182 14.93 10.02 9.42
N ARG A 183 14.69 9.33 8.30
CA ARG A 183 13.63 9.66 7.34
C ARG A 183 12.25 9.81 8.01
N PHE A 184 11.94 8.92 8.94
CA PHE A 184 10.66 8.93 9.67
C PHE A 184 10.70 9.74 10.99
N LYS A 185 11.77 10.52 11.23
CA LYS A 185 11.97 11.35 12.43
C LYS A 185 11.88 10.55 13.74
N LEU A 186 12.39 9.32 13.73
CA LEU A 186 12.42 8.41 14.88
C LEU A 186 13.84 8.08 15.36
N LEU A 187 14.90 8.64 14.73
CA LEU A 187 16.29 8.31 15.04
C LEU A 187 16.66 8.62 16.50
N GLU A 188 16.20 9.74 17.04
CA GLU A 188 16.43 10.12 18.46
C GLU A 188 15.83 9.12 19.45
N LYS A 189 14.81 8.38 19.01
CA LYS A 189 14.12 7.35 19.80
C LYS A 189 14.63 5.93 19.54
N LYS A 190 15.75 5.81 18.81
CA LYS A 190 16.35 4.52 18.39
C LYS A 190 16.44 3.50 19.52
N ASN A 191 16.83 3.95 20.72
CA ASN A 191 17.05 3.09 21.88
C ASN A 191 15.84 3.03 22.83
N ASP A 192 14.76 3.78 22.57
CA ASP A 192 13.55 3.73 23.37
C ASP A 192 12.78 2.44 23.08
N TYR A 193 11.97 1.97 24.03
CA TYR A 193 11.04 0.89 23.76
C TYR A 193 9.92 1.34 22.82
N ALA A 194 9.59 0.54 21.82
CA ALA A 194 8.52 0.86 20.86
C ALA A 194 7.15 1.06 21.55
N GLY A 195 6.95 0.48 22.75
CA GLY A 195 5.77 0.69 23.56
C GLY A 195 5.64 2.11 24.12
N SER A 196 6.75 2.89 24.27
CA SER A 196 6.73 4.28 24.75
C SER A 196 6.37 5.28 23.66
N LEU A 197 6.39 4.88 22.40
CA LEU A 197 6.03 5.72 21.25
C LEU A 197 4.52 6.05 21.28
N SER A 198 4.16 7.24 20.78
CA SER A 198 2.77 7.59 20.50
C SER A 198 2.14 6.64 19.46
N GLY A 199 0.80 6.62 19.36
CA GLY A 199 0.10 5.79 18.38
C GLY A 199 0.60 6.01 16.95
N GLY A 200 0.74 7.26 16.54
CA GLY A 200 1.22 7.61 15.21
C GLY A 200 2.71 7.33 15.00
N GLN A 201 3.56 7.57 16.01
CA GLN A 201 4.98 7.19 15.93
C GLN A 201 5.15 5.67 15.76
N ARG A 202 4.28 4.87 16.39
CA ARG A 202 4.26 3.42 16.14
C ARG A 202 3.90 3.07 14.71
N LYS A 203 2.96 3.80 14.08
CA LYS A 203 2.62 3.60 12.66
C LYS A 203 3.77 3.98 11.73
N LEU A 204 4.49 5.07 12.02
CA LEU A 204 5.72 5.42 11.30
C LEU A 204 6.80 4.34 11.45
N LEU A 205 6.98 3.78 12.65
CA LEU A 205 7.90 2.67 12.89
C LEU A 205 7.50 1.41 12.11
N GLU A 206 6.21 1.10 12.01
CA GLU A 206 5.72 -0.02 11.20
C GLU A 206 6.06 0.15 9.72
N MET A 207 5.83 1.34 9.19
CA MET A 207 6.16 1.65 7.81
C MET A 207 7.67 1.57 7.58
N ALA A 208 8.47 2.19 8.44
CA ALA A 208 9.93 2.11 8.37
C ALA A 208 10.44 0.67 8.42
N ARG A 209 9.88 -0.16 9.32
CA ARG A 209 10.22 -1.58 9.41
C ARG A 209 9.85 -2.37 8.15
N ALA A 210 8.71 -2.08 7.53
CA ALA A 210 8.32 -2.72 6.27
C ALA A 210 9.32 -2.41 5.15
N LEU A 211 9.88 -1.19 5.13
CA LEU A 211 10.87 -0.76 4.15
C LEU A 211 12.25 -1.40 4.34
N MET A 212 12.55 -1.98 5.51
CA MET A 212 13.80 -2.70 5.75
C MET A 212 14.01 -3.88 4.79
N SER A 213 12.93 -4.42 4.24
CA SER A 213 12.96 -5.56 3.32
C SER A 213 13.12 -5.18 1.84
N ASP A 214 13.30 -3.90 1.48
CA ASP A 214 13.33 -3.37 0.11
C ASP A 214 12.13 -3.84 -0.73
N PRO A 215 10.89 -3.59 -0.28
CA PRO A 215 9.72 -4.07 -0.99
C PRO A 215 9.56 -3.37 -2.35
N LYS A 216 9.02 -4.11 -3.34
CA LYS A 216 8.56 -3.54 -4.61
C LYS A 216 7.17 -2.94 -4.48
N MET A 217 6.40 -3.45 -3.53
CA MET A 217 5.04 -3.01 -3.22
C MET A 217 4.79 -3.07 -1.72
N ILE A 218 4.26 -1.99 -1.18
CA ILE A 218 3.79 -1.94 0.21
C ILE A 218 2.25 -1.92 0.23
N MET A 219 1.70 -2.73 1.12
CA MET A 219 0.26 -2.80 1.36
C MET A 219 -0.05 -2.25 2.76
N LEU A 220 -0.89 -1.21 2.82
CA LEU A 220 -1.23 -0.51 4.04
C LEU A 220 -2.72 -0.74 4.37
N ASP A 221 -3.00 -1.22 5.56
CA ASP A 221 -4.36 -1.51 6.01
C ASP A 221 -4.77 -0.44 7.04
N GLU A 222 -5.63 0.49 6.63
CA GLU A 222 -6.10 1.64 7.39
C GLU A 222 -4.95 2.41 8.09
N PRO A 223 -3.97 2.91 7.33
CA PRO A 223 -2.78 3.52 7.91
C PRO A 223 -3.09 4.77 8.75
N MET A 224 -4.19 5.47 8.48
CA MET A 224 -4.57 6.70 9.19
C MET A 224 -5.44 6.44 10.41
N ALA A 225 -5.96 5.22 10.63
CA ALA A 225 -6.84 4.94 11.76
C ALA A 225 -6.18 5.24 13.12
N GLY A 226 -6.82 6.11 13.92
CA GLY A 226 -6.35 6.48 15.26
C GLY A 226 -5.10 7.37 15.29
N VAL A 227 -4.79 8.05 14.18
CA VAL A 227 -3.69 9.02 14.07
C VAL A 227 -4.26 10.43 14.17
N ASN A 228 -3.55 11.34 14.85
CA ASN A 228 -3.96 12.74 14.92
C ASN A 228 -3.71 13.46 13.56
N PRO A 229 -4.41 14.56 13.26
CA PRO A 229 -4.33 15.24 11.97
C PRO A 229 -2.91 15.64 11.53
N ALA A 230 -2.11 16.21 12.42
CA ALA A 230 -0.74 16.66 12.10
C ALA A 230 0.15 15.47 11.66
N LEU A 231 0.02 14.34 12.33
CA LEU A 231 0.80 13.15 12.00
C LEU A 231 0.24 12.42 10.76
N THR A 232 -1.07 12.55 10.51
CA THR A 232 -1.71 12.08 9.26
C THR A 232 -1.05 12.75 8.05
N GLN A 233 -0.88 14.07 8.07
CA GLN A 233 -0.20 14.80 6.98
C GLN A 233 1.25 14.32 6.78
N SER A 234 1.99 14.10 7.87
CA SER A 234 3.34 13.54 7.79
C SER A 234 3.35 12.14 7.14
N LEU A 235 2.40 11.28 7.53
CA LEU A 235 2.29 9.92 7.00
C LEU A 235 1.91 9.92 5.51
N LEU A 236 0.97 10.79 5.11
CA LEU A 236 0.61 11.01 3.71
C LEU A 236 1.81 11.46 2.88
N GLY A 237 2.58 12.43 3.38
CA GLY A 237 3.82 12.89 2.73
C GLY A 237 4.84 11.76 2.55
N HIS A 238 5.00 10.88 3.54
CA HIS A 238 5.88 9.71 3.40
C HIS A 238 5.37 8.72 2.33
N ILE A 239 4.06 8.45 2.27
CA ILE A 239 3.48 7.57 1.25
C ILE A 239 3.68 8.14 -0.15
N GLN A 240 3.45 9.43 -0.34
CA GLN A 240 3.70 10.12 -1.62
C GLN A 240 5.18 10.08 -2.01
N SER A 241 6.09 10.31 -1.07
CA SER A 241 7.55 10.20 -1.30
C SER A 241 7.96 8.79 -1.76
N LEU A 242 7.40 7.74 -1.15
CA LEU A 242 7.65 6.36 -1.58
C LEU A 242 7.22 6.10 -3.02
N ARG A 243 6.02 6.59 -3.42
CA ARG A 243 5.56 6.51 -4.80
C ARG A 243 6.49 7.26 -5.75
N ASP A 244 6.92 8.45 -5.38
CA ASP A 244 7.78 9.30 -6.22
C ASP A 244 9.16 8.65 -6.42
N GLU A 245 9.62 7.85 -5.46
CA GLU A 245 10.80 6.99 -5.57
C GLU A 245 10.57 5.71 -6.40
N GLY A 246 9.35 5.48 -6.88
CA GLY A 246 9.01 4.35 -7.75
C GLY A 246 8.38 3.15 -7.05
N MET A 247 8.14 3.23 -5.75
CA MET A 247 7.46 2.16 -5.02
C MET A 247 5.98 2.10 -5.37
N THR A 248 5.43 0.90 -5.47
CA THR A 248 3.98 0.70 -5.60
C THR A 248 3.35 0.69 -4.22
N VAL A 249 2.26 1.41 -4.06
CA VAL A 249 1.48 1.41 -2.82
C VAL A 249 0.06 0.95 -3.10
N LEU A 250 -0.42 -0.04 -2.36
CA LEU A 250 -1.83 -0.41 -2.30
C LEU A 250 -2.31 -0.21 -0.87
N PHE A 251 -3.32 0.62 -0.66
CA PHE A 251 -3.82 0.86 0.68
C PHE A 251 -5.33 0.73 0.78
N VAL A 252 -5.81 0.32 1.95
CA VAL A 252 -7.23 0.31 2.29
C VAL A 252 -7.51 1.50 3.17
N GLU A 253 -8.50 2.30 2.82
CA GLU A 253 -9.02 3.41 3.62
C GLU A 253 -10.52 3.57 3.43
N HIS A 254 -11.13 4.21 4.40
CA HIS A 254 -12.55 4.57 4.39
C HIS A 254 -12.75 6.10 4.41
N ASP A 255 -11.71 6.88 4.71
CA ASP A 255 -11.71 8.33 4.64
C ASP A 255 -11.52 8.78 3.18
N MET A 256 -12.59 9.30 2.58
CA MET A 256 -12.60 9.74 1.18
C MET A 256 -11.71 10.97 0.93
N HIS A 257 -11.48 11.81 1.94
CA HIS A 257 -10.55 12.94 1.82
C HIS A 257 -9.12 12.45 1.65
N VAL A 258 -8.69 11.47 2.46
CA VAL A 258 -7.39 10.83 2.31
C VAL A 258 -7.25 10.18 0.94
N VAL A 259 -8.26 9.40 0.52
CA VAL A 259 -8.26 8.72 -0.78
C VAL A 259 -8.10 9.72 -1.92
N ARG A 260 -8.90 10.78 -1.93
CA ARG A 260 -8.85 11.83 -2.97
C ARG A 260 -7.50 12.56 -3.01
N HIS A 261 -6.89 12.75 -1.84
CA HIS A 261 -5.66 13.53 -1.72
C HIS A 261 -4.42 12.80 -2.24
N ILE A 262 -4.31 11.48 -2.04
CA ILE A 262 -3.06 10.76 -2.35
C ILE A 262 -3.17 9.68 -3.43
N SER A 263 -4.40 9.22 -3.77
CA SER A 263 -4.55 8.11 -4.72
C SER A 263 -4.37 8.57 -6.16
N ASP A 264 -3.58 7.83 -6.92
CA ASP A 264 -3.50 7.96 -8.37
C ASP A 264 -4.61 7.13 -9.05
N TRP A 265 -5.04 6.03 -8.40
CA TRP A 265 -6.12 5.16 -8.84
C TRP A 265 -6.90 4.60 -7.66
N VAL A 266 -8.19 4.36 -7.86
CA VAL A 266 -9.10 3.84 -6.84
C VAL A 266 -9.81 2.61 -7.37
N ALA A 267 -9.87 1.55 -6.58
CA ALA A 267 -10.67 0.37 -6.80
C ALA A 267 -11.71 0.25 -5.69
N VAL A 268 -12.97 0.03 -6.04
CA VAL A 268 -14.09 -0.02 -5.09
C VAL A 268 -14.61 -1.43 -4.96
N MET A 269 -14.65 -1.92 -3.74
CA MET A 269 -15.28 -3.19 -3.41
C MET A 269 -16.64 -2.99 -2.71
N ALA A 270 -17.64 -3.74 -3.13
CA ALA A 270 -18.91 -3.90 -2.43
C ALA A 270 -19.34 -5.37 -2.51
N GLU A 271 -19.90 -5.91 -1.42
CA GLU A 271 -20.39 -7.29 -1.34
C GLU A 271 -19.38 -8.35 -1.87
N GLY A 272 -18.11 -8.13 -1.59
CA GLY A 272 -17.03 -9.02 -2.03
C GLY A 272 -16.58 -8.85 -3.48
N ARG A 273 -17.17 -7.94 -4.25
CA ARG A 273 -16.89 -7.73 -5.68
C ARG A 273 -16.26 -6.38 -5.94
N LEU A 274 -15.54 -6.29 -7.04
CA LEU A 274 -15.08 -5.03 -7.59
C LEU A 274 -16.25 -4.39 -8.36
N VAL A 275 -16.70 -3.21 -7.93
CA VAL A 275 -17.88 -2.54 -8.51
C VAL A 275 -17.52 -1.32 -9.32
N ALA A 276 -16.41 -0.65 -9.03
CA ALA A 276 -15.90 0.48 -9.80
C ALA A 276 -14.38 0.56 -9.73
N GLU A 277 -13.75 1.15 -10.74
CA GLU A 277 -12.35 1.55 -10.77
C GLU A 277 -12.21 2.87 -11.53
N GLY A 278 -11.23 3.69 -11.13
CA GLY A 278 -10.97 4.95 -11.82
C GLY A 278 -10.12 5.91 -11.00
N THR A 279 -10.05 7.15 -11.43
CA THR A 279 -9.54 8.24 -10.60
C THR A 279 -10.47 8.49 -9.41
N ALA A 280 -9.97 9.11 -8.35
CA ALA A 280 -10.80 9.39 -7.17
C ALA A 280 -12.06 10.18 -7.54
N ASP A 281 -11.94 11.18 -8.42
CA ASP A 281 -13.08 12.01 -8.85
C ASP A 281 -14.09 11.22 -9.69
N SER A 282 -13.64 10.34 -10.60
CA SER A 282 -14.53 9.51 -11.41
C SER A 282 -15.31 8.50 -10.56
N VAL A 283 -14.64 7.89 -9.59
CA VAL A 283 -15.24 6.90 -8.68
C VAL A 283 -16.24 7.55 -7.73
N MET A 284 -15.96 8.75 -7.22
CA MET A 284 -16.88 9.47 -6.34
C MET A 284 -18.15 9.95 -7.04
N ALA A 285 -18.12 10.09 -8.36
CA ALA A 285 -19.29 10.43 -9.18
C ALA A 285 -20.07 9.20 -9.67
N ASP A 286 -19.57 7.99 -9.45
CA ASP A 286 -20.19 6.75 -9.94
C ASP A 286 -21.41 6.39 -9.08
N THR A 287 -22.56 6.21 -9.72
CA THR A 287 -23.82 5.85 -9.05
C THR A 287 -23.75 4.51 -8.33
N ALA A 288 -23.04 3.52 -8.89
CA ALA A 288 -22.87 2.22 -8.25
C ALA A 288 -22.09 2.31 -6.93
N VAL A 289 -21.13 3.25 -6.85
CA VAL A 289 -20.37 3.54 -5.63
C VAL A 289 -21.27 4.23 -4.60
N ILE A 290 -22.02 5.26 -5.02
CA ILE A 290 -22.95 5.98 -4.15
C ILE A 290 -23.96 5.00 -3.56
N ASP A 291 -24.58 4.16 -4.39
CA ASP A 291 -25.57 3.16 -3.97
C ASP A 291 -24.97 2.12 -3.00
N ALA A 292 -23.73 1.67 -3.24
CA ALA A 292 -23.05 0.73 -2.36
C ALA A 292 -22.79 1.31 -0.96
N TYR A 293 -22.48 2.59 -0.87
CA TYR A 293 -22.29 3.28 0.42
C TYR A 293 -23.62 3.61 1.09
N LEU A 294 -24.65 4.06 0.35
CA LEU A 294 -26.00 4.33 0.89
C LEU A 294 -26.71 3.05 1.32
N GLY A 295 -26.57 1.95 0.56
CA GLY A 295 -27.16 0.65 0.91
C GLY A 295 -26.59 0.06 2.20
N ALA A 296 -25.30 0.30 2.48
CA ALA A 296 -24.68 -0.12 3.73
C ALA A 296 -25.16 0.67 4.96
N HIS A 297 -25.76 1.84 4.78
CA HIS A 297 -26.25 2.69 5.87
C HIS A 297 -27.69 2.39 6.31
N HIS A 298 -28.43 1.57 5.58
CA HIS A 298 -29.80 1.19 5.99
C HIS A 298 -29.84 0.28 7.24
N ASP A 299 -28.70 -0.30 7.65
CA ASP A 299 -28.61 -1.15 8.84
C ASP A 299 -27.97 -0.45 10.07
N THR A 300 -27.54 0.80 9.95
CA THR A 300 -26.97 1.58 11.08
C THR A 300 -27.53 2.99 11.05
N ASP A 301 -28.27 3.34 12.11
CA ASP A 301 -28.78 4.70 12.38
C ASP A 301 -27.56 5.65 12.54
N LEU A 302 -27.23 6.42 11.51
CA LEU A 302 -26.17 7.40 11.55
C LEU A 302 -26.76 8.77 11.93
N GLY A 303 -26.44 9.22 13.12
CA GLY A 303 -26.60 10.62 13.50
C GLY A 303 -25.86 11.56 12.51
N ASP A 304 -26.41 12.76 12.37
CA ASP A 304 -26.07 13.83 11.39
C ASP A 304 -24.61 14.36 11.37
N ASP A 305 -23.61 13.65 11.93
CA ASP A 305 -22.24 14.16 12.15
C ASP A 305 -21.19 13.77 11.09
N ALA A 306 -21.57 13.19 9.94
CA ALA A 306 -20.60 12.59 9.02
C ALA A 306 -20.20 13.46 7.82
N LEU A 307 -20.65 14.69 7.70
CA LEU A 307 -20.24 15.64 6.65
C LEU A 307 -19.55 16.85 7.25
N LEU A 308 -18.24 16.74 7.48
CA LEU A 308 -17.42 17.92 7.69
C LEU A 308 -17.45 18.75 6.40
N SER A 309 -18.01 19.95 6.45
CA SER A 309 -18.04 20.87 5.33
C SER A 309 -16.62 21.39 5.03
N ASP A 310 -16.39 21.85 3.78
CA ASP A 310 -15.11 22.47 3.39
C ASP A 310 -14.73 23.62 4.34
N GLU A 311 -15.71 24.31 4.92
CA GLU A 311 -15.52 25.36 5.94
C GLU A 311 -14.90 24.85 7.25
N SER A 312 -15.22 23.62 7.67
CA SER A 312 -14.61 23.03 8.86
C SER A 312 -13.15 22.61 8.64
N LEU A 313 -12.78 22.26 7.41
CA LEU A 313 -11.39 21.93 7.04
C LEU A 313 -10.52 23.20 6.94
N GLU A 314 -11.04 24.30 6.40
CA GLU A 314 -10.35 25.59 6.40
C GLU A 314 -10.15 26.12 7.83
N GLN A 315 -11.16 26.04 8.70
CA GLN A 315 -11.04 26.45 10.11
C GLN A 315 -9.97 25.63 10.87
N MET A 316 -9.90 24.30 10.63
CA MET A 316 -8.87 23.45 11.26
C MET A 316 -7.46 23.75 10.71
N ALA A 317 -7.33 24.12 9.44
CA ALA A 317 -6.06 24.52 8.84
C ALA A 317 -5.57 25.84 9.42
N ASP A 318 -6.47 26.80 9.62
CA ASP A 318 -6.17 28.11 10.21
C ASP A 318 -5.82 28.00 11.71
N GLU A 319 -6.47 27.11 12.47
CA GLU A 319 -6.11 26.85 13.87
C GLU A 319 -4.71 26.23 14.01
N VAL A 320 -4.34 25.28 13.14
CA VAL A 320 -3.01 24.68 13.13
C VAL A 320 -1.93 25.71 12.78
N ALA A 321 -2.18 26.55 11.77
CA ALA A 321 -1.25 27.62 11.39
C ALA A 321 -1.07 28.65 12.50
N ALA A 322 -2.13 28.98 13.22
CA ALA A 322 -2.10 29.90 14.36
C ALA A 322 -1.36 29.34 15.58
N GLU A 323 -1.43 28.01 15.79
CA GLU A 323 -0.71 27.33 16.88
C GLU A 323 0.79 27.16 16.58
N GLU A 324 1.17 26.97 15.32
CA GLU A 324 2.57 26.96 14.88
C GLU A 324 3.20 28.35 14.98
N ALA A 325 2.48 29.39 14.57
CA ALA A 325 2.96 30.77 14.70
C ALA A 325 3.19 31.18 16.16
N LYS A 326 2.33 30.75 17.10
CA LYS A 326 2.53 30.98 18.54
C LYS A 326 3.75 30.27 19.12
N ARG A 327 4.08 29.08 18.60
CA ARG A 327 5.28 28.32 19.05
C ARG A 327 6.57 28.91 18.53
N GLU A 328 6.53 29.59 17.37
CA GLU A 328 7.69 30.32 16.83
C GLU A 328 7.92 31.66 17.55
N GLU A 329 6.89 32.30 18.13
CA GLU A 329 7.03 33.49 18.94
C GLU A 329 7.52 33.23 20.39
N GLU A 330 7.35 32.00 20.89
CA GLU A 330 7.79 31.59 22.24
C GLU A 330 9.17 30.93 22.27
N ALA A 331 9.84 30.74 21.11
CA ALA A 331 11.17 30.11 20.99
C ALA A 331 12.24 31.19 20.68
#